data_e11a51f3bb98dced753cc6c1ffd74aad
#
_entry.id   e11a51f3bb98dced753cc6c1ffd74aad
#
_cell.length_a   1.000
_cell.length_b   1.000
_cell.length_c   1.000
_cell.angle_alpha   90.00
_cell.angle_beta   90.00
_cell.angle_gamma   90.00
#
_symmetry.space_group_name_H-M   'P 1'
#
loop_
_entity.id
_entity.type
_entity.pdbx_description
1 polymer ?
#
loop_
_entity_poly.entity_id
_entity_poly.type
_entity_poly.pdbx_seq_one_letter_code
_entity_poly.pdbx_strand_id
1 'polypeptide(L)'
;MSEPIAFIGLGAMGGPMALNIIKKGTNLSVYDIEKEKMQPHIKSGAISGNSIKDTVEDAEIIITMLPSTENVKSVITDPDGVLSYIKPGSIILDMSTIAPTGTDEIYEICKQKDVDFIDAPVGRLVSHAISGDSLFMVGCDNEKAFKKIEPLLNAMGTTIIRCGKVGSGIRAKVVNNFQILSIAQITAEALTLAQKIGLDLNTFKEVNAGTTANNGQFHINFLSKVLKNDIEPGFTIDLAHKDMGLAIETANSFRVGLPVGSSVQAVYGQARSGKFAKKDFSALLDYACELAEVDPPRIKKS
;
A
#
# COMPACT_ATOMS: atom_id res chain seq x y z
N MET A 1 -10.92 -23.94 17.95
CA MET A 1 -11.32 -22.51 18.11
C MET A 1 -10.24 -21.74 17.37
N SER A 2 -10.59 -20.88 16.42
CA SER A 2 -9.63 -20.00 15.76
C SER A 2 -9.06 -19.02 16.78
N GLU A 3 -7.75 -18.78 16.72
CA GLU A 3 -7.07 -17.79 17.58
C GLU A 3 -7.79 -16.42 17.45
N PRO A 4 -7.98 -15.67 18.52
CA PRO A 4 -8.60 -14.34 18.45
C PRO A 4 -7.70 -13.37 17.67
N ILE A 5 -8.29 -12.63 16.73
CA ILE A 5 -7.56 -11.73 15.83
C ILE A 5 -8.12 -10.32 15.93
N ALA A 6 -7.22 -9.34 15.95
CA ALA A 6 -7.55 -7.91 15.90
C ALA A 6 -7.08 -7.30 14.58
N PHE A 7 -7.83 -6.35 14.04
CA PHE A 7 -7.47 -5.58 12.85
C PHE A 7 -7.65 -4.08 13.09
N ILE A 8 -6.57 -3.32 12.97
CA ILE A 8 -6.54 -1.88 13.21
C ILE A 8 -6.24 -1.13 11.91
N GLY A 9 -7.11 -0.22 11.54
CA GLY A 9 -7.02 0.58 10.32
C GLY A 9 -7.86 0.00 9.18
N LEU A 10 -9.06 0.55 8.99
CA LEU A 10 -10.07 0.10 8.04
C LEU A 10 -10.23 1.08 6.86
N GLY A 11 -9.12 1.65 6.43
CA GLY A 11 -9.06 2.52 5.25
C GLY A 11 -9.31 1.77 3.94
N ALA A 12 -8.96 2.43 2.82
CA ALA A 12 -9.21 1.91 1.47
C ALA A 12 -8.64 0.50 1.20
N MET A 13 -7.53 0.14 1.83
CA MET A 13 -6.94 -1.19 1.73
C MET A 13 -7.37 -2.10 2.89
N GLY A 14 -7.24 -1.64 4.14
CA GLY A 14 -7.49 -2.46 5.33
C GLY A 14 -8.94 -2.89 5.46
N GLY A 15 -9.91 -2.02 5.13
CA GLY A 15 -11.33 -2.35 5.19
C GLY A 15 -11.71 -3.56 4.35
N PRO A 16 -11.47 -3.57 3.03
CA PRO A 16 -11.72 -4.75 2.20
C PRO A 16 -10.96 -6.00 2.65
N MET A 17 -9.73 -5.87 3.11
CA MET A 17 -8.92 -6.99 3.58
C MET A 17 -9.51 -7.62 4.85
N ALA A 18 -9.93 -6.80 5.83
CA ALA A 18 -10.63 -7.26 7.02
C ALA A 18 -11.95 -7.98 6.67
N LEU A 19 -12.72 -7.45 5.71
CA LEU A 19 -13.94 -8.13 5.23
C LEU A 19 -13.65 -9.49 4.62
N ASN A 20 -12.53 -9.65 3.91
CA ASN A 20 -12.16 -10.95 3.33
C ASN A 20 -11.79 -11.97 4.41
N ILE A 21 -11.15 -11.56 5.50
CA ILE A 21 -10.91 -12.42 6.68
C ILE A 21 -12.23 -12.86 7.30
N ILE A 22 -13.17 -11.94 7.52
CA ILE A 22 -14.49 -12.23 8.09
C ILE A 22 -15.25 -13.23 7.21
N LYS A 23 -15.25 -13.06 5.87
CA LYS A 23 -15.89 -13.97 4.92
C LYS A 23 -15.36 -15.40 5.00
N LYS A 24 -14.15 -15.62 5.49
CA LYS A 24 -13.58 -16.96 5.73
C LYS A 24 -14.00 -17.57 7.07
N GLY A 25 -14.89 -16.90 7.81
CA GLY A 25 -15.43 -17.39 9.09
C GLY A 25 -14.53 -17.13 10.30
N THR A 26 -13.56 -16.21 10.18
CA THR A 26 -12.68 -15.85 11.27
C THR A 26 -13.35 -14.82 12.18
N ASN A 27 -13.32 -15.03 13.49
CA ASN A 27 -13.75 -14.04 14.48
C ASN A 27 -12.73 -12.90 14.52
N LEU A 28 -13.15 -11.71 14.15
CA LEU A 28 -12.29 -10.55 14.01
C LEU A 28 -12.78 -9.41 14.87
N SER A 29 -11.91 -8.89 15.75
CA SER A 29 -12.12 -7.61 16.43
C SER A 29 -11.55 -6.50 15.55
N VAL A 30 -12.28 -5.39 15.39
CA VAL A 30 -11.87 -4.30 14.48
C VAL A 30 -11.86 -2.94 15.18
N TYR A 31 -10.90 -2.09 14.78
CA TYR A 31 -10.81 -0.72 15.26
C TYR A 31 -10.34 0.23 14.14
N ASP A 32 -11.00 1.38 14.07
CA ASP A 32 -10.56 2.56 13.32
C ASP A 32 -10.93 3.81 14.13
N ILE A 33 -10.13 4.85 14.05
CA ILE A 33 -10.42 6.15 14.67
C ILE A 33 -11.70 6.78 14.10
N GLU A 34 -12.03 6.51 12.84
CA GLU A 34 -13.28 6.88 12.18
C GLU A 34 -14.30 5.75 12.36
N LYS A 35 -15.16 5.90 13.35
CA LYS A 35 -16.13 4.86 13.77
C LYS A 35 -17.05 4.37 12.63
N GLU A 36 -17.33 5.23 11.66
CA GLU A 36 -18.14 4.89 10.50
C GLU A 36 -17.50 3.79 9.66
N LYS A 37 -16.17 3.72 9.60
CA LYS A 37 -15.44 2.68 8.85
C LYS A 37 -15.60 1.29 9.45
N MET A 38 -15.92 1.17 10.74
CA MET A 38 -16.18 -0.12 11.38
C MET A 38 -17.56 -0.70 11.02
N GLN A 39 -18.55 0.13 10.63
CA GLN A 39 -19.93 -0.29 10.43
C GLN A 39 -20.13 -1.44 9.42
N PRO A 40 -19.47 -1.46 8.24
CA PRO A 40 -19.58 -2.58 7.30
C PRO A 40 -19.07 -3.91 7.89
N HIS A 41 -18.03 -3.83 8.74
CA HIS A 41 -17.39 -5.00 9.36
C HIS A 41 -18.26 -5.58 10.46
N ILE A 42 -18.85 -4.71 11.31
CA ILE A 42 -19.81 -5.09 12.34
C ILE A 42 -21.03 -5.80 11.72
N LYS A 43 -21.58 -5.23 10.64
CA LYS A 43 -22.68 -5.85 9.88
C LYS A 43 -22.30 -7.22 9.30
N SER A 44 -21.02 -7.46 9.07
CA SER A 44 -20.47 -8.72 8.57
C SER A 44 -20.05 -9.69 9.69
N GLY A 45 -20.30 -9.35 10.96
CA GLY A 45 -20.04 -10.22 12.10
C GLY A 45 -18.75 -9.93 12.88
N ALA A 46 -18.07 -8.82 12.62
CA ALA A 46 -16.91 -8.40 13.42
C ALA A 46 -17.35 -7.82 14.76
N ILE A 47 -16.48 -7.92 15.75
CA ILE A 47 -16.61 -7.26 17.07
C ILE A 47 -15.94 -5.88 16.96
N SER A 48 -16.65 -4.81 17.36
CA SER A 48 -16.02 -3.47 17.40
C SER A 48 -15.41 -3.21 18.75
N GLY A 49 -14.15 -2.83 18.81
CA GLY A 49 -13.55 -2.20 19.97
C GLY A 49 -13.91 -0.71 20.07
N ASN A 50 -13.99 -0.17 21.29
CA ASN A 50 -14.12 1.27 21.51
C ASN A 50 -12.76 1.96 21.64
N SER A 51 -11.72 1.18 21.85
CA SER A 51 -10.31 1.59 22.00
C SER A 51 -9.38 0.53 21.42
N ILE A 52 -8.08 0.85 21.29
CA ILE A 52 -7.04 -0.13 20.99
C ILE A 52 -7.08 -1.26 22.01
N LYS A 53 -7.14 -0.94 23.30
CA LYS A 53 -7.21 -1.92 24.38
C LYS A 53 -8.34 -2.93 24.15
N ASP A 54 -9.59 -2.46 24.05
CA ASP A 54 -10.76 -3.33 23.90
C ASP A 54 -10.67 -4.23 22.66
N THR A 55 -9.88 -3.81 21.65
CA THR A 55 -9.72 -4.54 20.41
C THR A 55 -8.68 -5.64 20.52
N VAL A 56 -7.61 -5.44 21.32
CA VAL A 56 -6.41 -6.30 21.26
C VAL A 56 -6.15 -7.12 22.52
N GLU A 57 -6.78 -6.84 23.67
CA GLU A 57 -6.44 -7.47 24.97
C GLU A 57 -6.60 -9.01 24.98
N ASP A 58 -7.48 -9.55 24.17
CA ASP A 58 -7.67 -10.99 23.99
C ASP A 58 -7.06 -11.54 22.69
N ALA A 59 -6.49 -10.69 21.83
CA ALA A 59 -5.99 -11.09 20.53
C ALA A 59 -4.60 -11.74 20.62
N GLU A 60 -4.42 -12.84 19.88
CA GLU A 60 -3.13 -13.47 19.68
C GLU A 60 -2.42 -12.91 18.42
N ILE A 61 -3.18 -12.44 17.44
CA ILE A 61 -2.66 -11.85 16.21
C ILE A 61 -3.28 -10.47 16.04
N ILE A 62 -2.44 -9.46 15.87
CA ILE A 62 -2.84 -8.07 15.66
C ILE A 62 -2.37 -7.63 14.28
N ILE A 63 -3.31 -7.26 13.42
CA ILE A 63 -3.03 -6.77 12.07
C ILE A 63 -3.16 -5.25 12.06
N THR A 64 -2.17 -4.56 11.48
CA THR A 64 -2.19 -3.11 11.30
C THR A 64 -2.11 -2.74 9.83
N MET A 65 -2.93 -1.77 9.39
CA MET A 65 -2.91 -1.21 8.03
C MET A 65 -3.15 0.30 8.09
N LEU A 66 -2.08 1.06 8.32
CA LEU A 66 -2.10 2.46 8.73
C LEU A 66 -1.35 3.36 7.72
N PRO A 67 -1.64 4.68 7.69
CA PRO A 67 -1.20 5.54 6.60
C PRO A 67 0.27 5.99 6.67
N SER A 68 0.89 6.02 7.86
CA SER A 68 2.23 6.57 8.03
C SER A 68 3.06 5.85 9.09
N THR A 69 4.37 6.10 9.10
CA THR A 69 5.30 5.57 10.10
C THR A 69 4.91 6.01 11.52
N GLU A 70 4.54 7.27 11.69
CA GLU A 70 4.14 7.85 12.97
C GLU A 70 2.88 7.16 13.51
N ASN A 71 1.89 6.91 12.63
CA ASN A 71 0.67 6.22 13.02
C ASN A 71 0.93 4.78 13.45
N VAL A 72 1.78 4.04 12.72
CA VAL A 72 2.13 2.66 13.09
C VAL A 72 2.89 2.63 14.42
N LYS A 73 3.88 3.52 14.59
CA LYS A 73 4.62 3.65 15.85
C LYS A 73 3.69 3.97 17.01
N SER A 74 2.85 5.00 16.88
CA SER A 74 1.93 5.40 17.94
C SER A 74 0.96 4.27 18.31
N VAL A 75 0.30 3.66 17.31
CA VAL A 75 -0.65 2.57 17.55
C VAL A 75 0.02 1.36 18.22
N ILE A 76 1.27 1.06 17.90
CA ILE A 76 1.95 -0.13 18.44
C ILE A 76 2.64 0.19 19.77
N THR A 77 3.39 1.30 19.87
CA THR A 77 4.40 1.50 20.92
C THR A 77 4.07 2.57 21.96
N ASP A 78 3.08 3.44 21.75
CA ASP A 78 2.69 4.45 22.74
C ASP A 78 2.18 3.79 24.04
N PRO A 79 2.12 4.52 25.16
CA PRO A 79 1.63 4.00 26.44
C PRO A 79 0.24 3.35 26.37
N ASP A 80 -0.64 3.86 25.51
CA ASP A 80 -1.97 3.31 25.25
C ASP A 80 -2.03 2.52 23.93
N GLY A 81 -0.87 2.10 23.41
CA GLY A 81 -0.72 1.33 22.19
C GLY A 81 -0.85 -0.18 22.41
N VAL A 82 -0.81 -0.92 21.32
CA VAL A 82 -1.00 -2.37 21.26
C VAL A 82 -0.11 -3.11 22.26
N LEU A 83 1.20 -2.78 22.32
CA LEU A 83 2.18 -3.45 23.17
C LEU A 83 1.93 -3.32 24.69
N SER A 84 1.00 -2.45 25.11
CA SER A 84 0.62 -2.30 26.51
C SER A 84 -0.46 -3.30 26.95
N TYR A 85 -1.12 -3.95 26.01
CA TYR A 85 -2.30 -4.78 26.28
C TYR A 85 -2.21 -6.21 25.78
N ILE A 86 -1.30 -6.52 24.85
CA ILE A 86 -1.12 -7.87 24.34
C ILE A 86 -0.17 -8.71 25.19
N LYS A 87 -0.25 -10.02 25.06
CA LYS A 87 0.55 -10.98 25.83
C LYS A 87 1.88 -11.28 25.16
N PRO A 88 2.94 -11.67 25.90
CA PRO A 88 4.11 -12.30 25.32
C PRO A 88 3.71 -13.50 24.45
N GLY A 89 4.39 -13.67 23.30
CA GLY A 89 4.07 -14.71 22.32
C GLY A 89 2.97 -14.31 21.32
N SER A 90 2.38 -13.11 21.46
CA SER A 90 1.48 -12.56 20.42
C SER A 90 2.24 -12.18 19.15
N ILE A 91 1.51 -12.03 18.04
CA ILE A 91 2.07 -11.67 16.73
C ILE A 91 1.47 -10.32 16.29
N ILE A 92 2.33 -9.38 15.89
CA ILE A 92 1.93 -8.17 15.17
C ILE A 92 2.28 -8.35 13.71
N LEU A 93 1.27 -8.27 12.84
CA LEU A 93 1.39 -8.30 11.39
C LEU A 93 1.13 -6.90 10.83
N ASP A 94 2.21 -6.14 10.55
CA ASP A 94 2.07 -4.82 9.94
C ASP A 94 2.07 -4.91 8.41
N MET A 95 0.96 -4.50 7.81
CA MET A 95 0.79 -4.47 6.36
C MET A 95 0.92 -3.04 5.79
N SER A 96 1.29 -2.08 6.61
CA SER A 96 1.44 -0.67 6.24
C SER A 96 2.66 -0.43 5.34
N THR A 97 2.62 0.68 4.59
CA THR A 97 3.81 1.16 3.86
C THR A 97 4.42 2.32 4.62
N ILE A 98 5.49 2.02 5.37
CA ILE A 98 6.19 2.94 6.29
C ILE A 98 7.70 3.01 5.98
N ALA A 99 8.43 3.86 6.69
CA ALA A 99 9.89 3.89 6.59
C ALA A 99 10.50 2.58 7.10
N PRO A 100 11.47 1.97 6.38
CA PRO A 100 12.17 0.77 6.85
C PRO A 100 12.81 0.94 8.23
N THR A 101 13.35 2.13 8.54
CA THR A 101 13.89 2.46 9.87
C THR A 101 12.82 2.40 10.96
N GLY A 102 11.59 2.84 10.66
CA GLY A 102 10.46 2.72 11.58
C GLY A 102 10.07 1.27 11.86
N THR A 103 10.10 0.42 10.83
CA THR A 103 9.90 -1.03 10.99
C THR A 103 10.97 -1.65 11.87
N ASP A 104 12.25 -1.31 11.66
CA ASP A 104 13.38 -1.81 12.46
C ASP A 104 13.24 -1.40 13.93
N GLU A 105 12.87 -0.14 14.21
CA GLU A 105 12.66 0.36 15.57
C GLU A 105 11.49 -0.36 16.27
N ILE A 106 10.36 -0.52 15.60
CA ILE A 106 9.20 -1.23 16.14
C ILE A 106 9.55 -2.70 16.43
N TYR A 107 10.26 -3.35 15.51
CA TYR A 107 10.70 -4.74 15.69
C TYR A 107 11.57 -4.92 16.93
N GLU A 108 12.54 -4.04 17.17
CA GLU A 108 13.39 -4.13 18.36
C GLU A 108 12.60 -3.91 19.66
N ILE A 109 11.57 -3.07 19.66
CA ILE A 109 10.69 -2.88 20.81
C ILE A 109 9.80 -4.13 21.02
N CYS A 110 9.23 -4.70 19.97
CA CYS A 110 8.44 -5.94 20.04
C CYS A 110 9.25 -7.10 20.60
N LYS A 111 10.48 -7.25 20.12
CA LYS A 111 11.41 -8.30 20.57
C LYS A 111 11.73 -8.22 22.06
N GLN A 112 11.87 -7.00 22.63
CA GLN A 112 12.08 -6.79 24.07
C GLN A 112 10.88 -7.22 24.91
N LYS A 113 9.70 -7.33 24.31
CA LYS A 113 8.44 -7.73 24.96
C LYS A 113 8.01 -9.17 24.63
N ASP A 114 8.90 -9.95 23.98
CA ASP A 114 8.60 -11.31 23.51
C ASP A 114 7.37 -11.36 22.60
N VAL A 115 7.25 -10.39 21.67
CA VAL A 115 6.21 -10.30 20.67
C VAL A 115 6.84 -10.48 19.29
N ASP A 116 6.29 -11.40 18.50
CA ASP A 116 6.70 -11.57 17.11
C ASP A 116 6.20 -10.41 16.25
N PHE A 117 7.09 -9.79 15.49
CA PHE A 117 6.73 -8.77 14.52
C PHE A 117 6.97 -9.28 13.09
N ILE A 118 6.01 -9.08 12.20
CA ILE A 118 6.07 -9.46 10.80
C ILE A 118 5.67 -8.25 9.96
N ASP A 119 6.51 -7.83 9.04
CA ASP A 119 6.16 -6.83 8.04
C ASP A 119 5.66 -7.51 6.76
N ALA A 120 4.51 -7.12 6.29
CA ALA A 120 3.89 -7.69 5.09
C ALA A 120 3.19 -6.62 4.23
N PRO A 121 3.91 -5.58 3.79
CA PRO A 121 3.31 -4.55 2.96
C PRO A 121 2.70 -5.13 1.69
N VAL A 122 1.64 -4.44 1.22
CA VAL A 122 0.74 -4.93 0.19
C VAL A 122 1.12 -4.38 -1.18
N GLY A 123 1.15 -5.26 -2.16
CA GLY A 123 1.21 -4.92 -3.59
C GLY A 123 -0.18 -4.97 -4.22
N ARG A 124 -0.26 -4.47 -5.47
CA ARG A 124 -1.49 -4.32 -6.26
C ARG A 124 -2.38 -3.18 -5.77
N LEU A 125 -3.60 -3.05 -6.33
CA LEU A 125 -4.51 -1.93 -6.14
C LEU A 125 -5.66 -2.27 -5.17
N VAL A 126 -6.44 -1.26 -4.78
CA VAL A 126 -7.65 -1.41 -3.93
C VAL A 126 -8.63 -2.44 -4.52
N SER A 127 -8.81 -2.49 -5.85
CA SER A 127 -9.65 -3.49 -6.49
C SER A 127 -9.25 -4.93 -6.17
N HIS A 128 -7.95 -5.19 -6.07
CA HIS A 128 -7.41 -6.50 -5.69
C HIS A 128 -7.61 -6.79 -4.19
N ALA A 129 -7.54 -5.77 -3.33
CA ALA A 129 -7.89 -5.92 -1.92
C ALA A 129 -9.38 -6.28 -1.74
N ILE A 130 -10.27 -5.70 -2.55
CA ILE A 130 -11.70 -6.01 -2.56
C ILE A 130 -11.96 -7.46 -3.02
N SER A 131 -11.30 -7.89 -4.08
CA SER A 131 -11.47 -9.25 -4.64
C SER A 131 -10.73 -10.36 -3.86
N GLY A 132 -9.89 -10.02 -2.87
CA GLY A 132 -9.05 -10.98 -2.16
C GLY A 132 -7.87 -11.47 -3.00
N ASP A 133 -7.35 -10.62 -3.88
CA ASP A 133 -6.25 -10.92 -4.79
C ASP A 133 -5.03 -10.01 -4.53
N SER A 134 -4.75 -9.71 -3.26
CA SER A 134 -3.56 -8.92 -2.89
C SER A 134 -2.27 -9.73 -3.03
N LEU A 135 -1.15 -9.00 -3.11
CA LEU A 135 0.20 -9.57 -3.05
C LEU A 135 0.89 -9.07 -1.78
N PHE A 136 1.51 -9.96 -1.02
CA PHE A 136 2.23 -9.63 0.20
C PHE A 136 3.74 -9.85 0.03
N MET A 137 4.52 -8.86 0.47
CA MET A 137 5.98 -8.94 0.57
C MET A 137 6.33 -9.15 2.03
N VAL A 138 6.63 -10.40 2.42
CA VAL A 138 6.71 -10.79 3.84
C VAL A 138 8.15 -10.86 4.33
N GLY A 139 8.45 -10.06 5.35
CA GLY A 139 9.64 -10.15 6.19
C GLY A 139 9.30 -10.79 7.53
N CYS A 140 9.94 -11.93 7.86
CA CYS A 140 9.63 -12.69 9.06
C CYS A 140 10.82 -13.56 9.50
N ASP A 141 11.18 -13.51 10.78
CA ASP A 141 12.25 -14.31 11.37
C ASP A 141 11.76 -15.64 11.98
N ASN A 142 10.47 -15.67 12.43
CA ASN A 142 9.89 -16.81 13.12
C ASN A 142 8.96 -17.61 12.20
N GLU A 143 9.41 -18.79 11.77
CA GLU A 143 8.63 -19.67 10.89
C GLU A 143 7.32 -20.18 11.53
N LYS A 144 7.27 -20.31 12.86
CA LYS A 144 6.04 -20.70 13.55
C LYS A 144 5.03 -19.57 13.52
N ALA A 145 5.47 -18.33 13.73
CA ALA A 145 4.63 -17.15 13.61
C ALA A 145 4.12 -16.98 12.16
N PHE A 146 5.00 -17.19 11.16
CA PHE A 146 4.58 -17.16 9.76
C PHE A 146 3.45 -18.16 9.46
N LYS A 147 3.57 -19.41 9.91
CA LYS A 147 2.53 -20.44 9.69
C LYS A 147 1.18 -20.06 10.32
N LYS A 148 1.17 -19.31 11.41
CA LYS A 148 -0.06 -18.81 12.02
C LYS A 148 -0.74 -17.71 11.19
N ILE A 149 0.04 -16.82 10.56
CA ILE A 149 -0.51 -15.71 9.76
C ILE A 149 -0.76 -16.08 8.30
N GLU A 150 -0.17 -17.13 7.77
CA GLU A 150 -0.30 -17.55 6.38
C GLU A 150 -1.77 -17.77 5.95
N PRO A 151 -2.66 -18.42 6.75
CA PRO A 151 -4.07 -18.52 6.41
C PRO A 151 -4.79 -17.17 6.29
N LEU A 152 -4.36 -16.16 7.07
CA LEU A 152 -4.91 -14.79 7.01
C LEU A 152 -4.46 -14.08 5.74
N LEU A 153 -3.18 -14.21 5.38
CA LEU A 153 -2.67 -13.68 4.11
C LEU A 153 -3.41 -14.32 2.93
N ASN A 154 -3.63 -15.64 2.95
CA ASN A 154 -4.39 -16.37 1.93
C ASN A 154 -5.89 -16.02 1.90
N ALA A 155 -6.45 -15.48 2.98
CA ALA A 155 -7.81 -14.94 2.97
C ALA A 155 -7.89 -13.57 2.26
N MET A 156 -6.80 -12.79 2.30
CA MET A 156 -6.72 -11.43 1.78
C MET A 156 -6.07 -11.32 0.40
N GLY A 157 -5.35 -12.37 -0.05
CA GLY A 157 -4.61 -12.32 -1.30
C GLY A 157 -4.27 -13.69 -1.88
N THR A 158 -3.63 -13.68 -3.03
CA THR A 158 -3.27 -14.89 -3.81
C THR A 158 -1.77 -15.07 -3.97
N THR A 159 -0.97 -14.11 -3.56
CA THR A 159 0.48 -14.12 -3.77
C THR A 159 1.21 -13.72 -2.50
N ILE A 160 2.05 -14.60 -1.99
CA ILE A 160 2.91 -14.36 -0.82
C ILE A 160 4.36 -14.51 -1.26
N ILE A 161 5.14 -13.42 -1.15
CA ILE A 161 6.57 -13.42 -1.45
C ILE A 161 7.33 -13.32 -0.14
N ARG A 162 8.07 -14.37 0.22
CA ARG A 162 8.97 -14.39 1.38
C ARG A 162 10.23 -13.59 1.03
N CYS A 163 10.35 -12.38 1.58
CA CYS A 163 11.45 -11.46 1.28
C CYS A 163 12.70 -11.68 2.15
N GLY A 164 12.56 -12.39 3.25
CA GLY A 164 13.65 -12.66 4.19
C GLY A 164 13.25 -12.34 5.64
N LYS A 165 14.20 -11.82 6.41
CA LYS A 165 14.01 -11.42 7.80
C LYS A 165 13.05 -10.25 7.94
N VAL A 166 12.61 -9.97 9.15
CA VAL A 166 11.81 -8.77 9.46
C VAL A 166 12.48 -7.52 8.87
N GLY A 167 11.66 -6.64 8.29
CA GLY A 167 12.10 -5.45 7.56
C GLY A 167 12.44 -5.69 6.08
N SER A 168 12.56 -6.97 5.62
CA SER A 168 12.83 -7.24 4.19
C SER A 168 11.62 -7.00 3.30
N GLY A 169 10.41 -7.20 3.80
CA GLY A 169 9.18 -6.93 3.06
C GLY A 169 9.01 -5.44 2.75
N ILE A 170 9.18 -4.60 3.77
CA ILE A 170 9.07 -3.15 3.58
C ILE A 170 10.19 -2.60 2.70
N ARG A 171 11.41 -3.13 2.80
CA ARG A 171 12.52 -2.76 1.91
C ARG A 171 12.21 -3.12 0.46
N ALA A 172 11.67 -4.33 0.21
CA ALA A 172 11.20 -4.73 -1.12
C ALA A 172 10.09 -3.80 -1.63
N LYS A 173 9.14 -3.43 -0.77
CA LYS A 173 8.04 -2.51 -1.10
C LYS A 173 8.55 -1.13 -1.49
N VAL A 174 9.47 -0.55 -0.72
CA VAL A 174 10.02 0.80 -0.97
C VAL A 174 10.76 0.84 -2.31
N VAL A 175 11.61 -0.16 -2.59
CA VAL A 175 12.33 -0.24 -3.88
C VAL A 175 11.36 -0.43 -5.05
N ASN A 176 10.37 -1.32 -4.90
CA ASN A 176 9.34 -1.54 -5.91
C ASN A 176 8.50 -0.27 -6.17
N ASN A 177 8.11 0.45 -5.12
CA ASN A 177 7.32 1.68 -5.29
C ASN A 177 8.13 2.80 -5.93
N PHE A 178 9.41 2.96 -5.59
CA PHE A 178 10.31 3.85 -6.32
C PHE A 178 10.27 3.58 -7.83
N GLN A 179 10.40 2.30 -8.23
CA GLN A 179 10.39 1.92 -9.64
C GLN A 179 9.02 2.16 -10.29
N ILE A 180 7.93 1.73 -9.65
CA ILE A 180 6.55 1.89 -10.15
C ILE A 180 6.22 3.37 -10.39
N LEU A 181 6.53 4.24 -9.43
CA LEU A 181 6.19 5.66 -9.50
C LEU A 181 7.03 6.41 -10.52
N SER A 182 8.31 6.02 -10.66
CA SER A 182 9.18 6.59 -11.70
C SER A 182 8.71 6.18 -13.10
N ILE A 183 8.36 4.91 -13.31
CA ILE A 183 7.83 4.43 -14.59
C ILE A 183 6.49 5.09 -14.92
N ALA A 184 5.61 5.31 -13.95
CA ALA A 184 4.35 6.01 -14.17
C ALA A 184 4.58 7.45 -14.65
N GLN A 185 5.52 8.18 -14.05
CA GLN A 185 5.87 9.53 -14.48
C GLN A 185 6.46 9.55 -15.90
N ILE A 186 7.41 8.68 -16.19
CA ILE A 186 7.99 8.57 -17.54
C ILE A 186 6.90 8.22 -18.57
N THR A 187 5.96 7.35 -18.21
CA THR A 187 4.84 6.98 -19.08
C THR A 187 3.93 8.17 -19.36
N ALA A 188 3.61 8.98 -18.33
CA ALA A 188 2.80 10.20 -18.47
C ALA A 188 3.49 11.21 -19.41
N GLU A 189 4.77 11.46 -19.23
CA GLU A 189 5.54 12.36 -20.08
C GLU A 189 5.62 11.86 -21.53
N ALA A 190 5.89 10.56 -21.74
CA ALA A 190 5.95 9.97 -23.08
C ALA A 190 4.61 10.08 -23.82
N LEU A 191 3.50 9.82 -23.15
CA LEU A 191 2.15 9.96 -23.72
C LEU A 191 1.80 11.43 -24.01
N THR A 192 2.19 12.35 -23.14
CA THR A 192 2.01 13.79 -23.37
C THR A 192 2.81 14.26 -24.58
N LEU A 193 4.07 13.83 -24.69
CA LEU A 193 4.91 14.13 -25.87
C LEU A 193 4.29 13.54 -27.14
N ALA A 194 3.89 12.27 -27.13
CA ALA A 194 3.23 11.61 -28.25
C ALA A 194 1.99 12.39 -28.72
N GLN A 195 1.16 12.81 -27.79
CA GLN A 195 -0.03 13.63 -28.05
C GLN A 195 0.33 14.98 -28.68
N LYS A 196 1.35 15.67 -28.15
CA LYS A 196 1.77 17.00 -28.63
C LYS A 196 2.33 16.96 -30.04
N ILE A 197 3.03 15.90 -30.43
CA ILE A 197 3.61 15.73 -31.78
C ILE A 197 2.66 15.04 -32.77
N GLY A 198 1.43 14.70 -32.35
CA GLY A 198 0.42 14.08 -33.21
C GLY A 198 0.63 12.59 -33.48
N LEU A 199 1.36 11.87 -32.62
CA LEU A 199 1.51 10.41 -32.71
C LEU A 199 0.23 9.73 -32.22
N ASP A 200 -0.36 8.88 -33.06
CA ASP A 200 -1.56 8.13 -32.71
C ASP A 200 -1.34 7.20 -31.51
N LEU A 201 -2.31 7.13 -30.60
CA LEU A 201 -2.22 6.33 -29.36
C LEU A 201 -2.07 4.82 -29.65
N ASN A 202 -2.74 4.29 -30.68
CA ASN A 202 -2.61 2.87 -31.02
C ASN A 202 -1.22 2.57 -31.57
N THR A 203 -0.68 3.44 -32.43
CA THR A 203 0.70 3.35 -32.94
C THR A 203 1.69 3.41 -31.76
N PHE A 204 1.51 4.35 -30.81
CA PHE A 204 2.36 4.41 -29.60
C PHE A 204 2.28 3.09 -28.81
N LYS A 205 1.08 2.54 -28.62
CA LYS A 205 0.86 1.27 -27.92
C LYS A 205 1.58 0.09 -28.58
N GLU A 206 1.50 -0.01 -29.90
CA GLU A 206 2.15 -1.09 -30.66
C GLU A 206 3.67 -0.99 -30.57
N VAL A 207 4.24 0.20 -30.77
CA VAL A 207 5.69 0.44 -30.67
C VAL A 207 6.17 0.15 -29.22
N ASN A 208 5.45 0.64 -28.20
CA ASN A 208 5.81 0.40 -26.82
C ASN A 208 5.79 -1.10 -26.48
N ALA A 209 4.76 -1.83 -26.92
CA ALA A 209 4.65 -3.27 -26.69
C ALA A 209 5.74 -4.09 -27.39
N GLY A 210 6.19 -3.63 -28.57
CA GLY A 210 7.19 -4.31 -29.40
C GLY A 210 8.65 -3.98 -29.05
N THR A 211 8.91 -3.12 -28.08
CA THR A 211 10.26 -2.66 -27.72
C THR A 211 10.56 -2.83 -26.23
N THR A 212 11.80 -2.54 -25.83
CA THR A 212 12.21 -2.54 -24.42
C THR A 212 11.57 -1.43 -23.57
N ALA A 213 10.79 -0.51 -24.17
CA ALA A 213 9.98 0.48 -23.47
C ALA A 213 8.69 -0.13 -22.85
N ASN A 214 8.36 -1.38 -23.18
CA ASN A 214 7.22 -2.11 -22.63
C ASN A 214 7.26 -2.13 -21.10
N ASN A 215 6.17 -1.67 -20.46
CA ASN A 215 6.10 -1.63 -19.02
C ASN A 215 4.65 -1.81 -18.50
N GLY A 216 4.53 -2.34 -17.27
CA GLY A 216 3.24 -2.62 -16.64
C GLY A 216 2.43 -1.37 -16.30
N GLN A 217 3.07 -0.20 -16.10
CA GLN A 217 2.33 1.03 -15.83
C GLN A 217 1.48 1.43 -17.02
N PHE A 218 2.06 1.39 -18.23
CA PHE A 218 1.31 1.67 -19.44
C PHE A 218 0.26 0.59 -19.72
N HIS A 219 0.70 -0.68 -19.86
CA HIS A 219 -0.15 -1.76 -20.37
C HIS A 219 -1.21 -2.27 -19.38
N ILE A 220 -1.04 -2.05 -18.07
CA ILE A 220 -1.99 -2.48 -17.06
C ILE A 220 -2.72 -1.28 -16.46
N ASN A 221 -1.98 -0.34 -15.86
CA ASN A 221 -2.57 0.73 -15.08
C ASN A 221 -3.17 1.84 -15.97
N PHE A 222 -2.38 2.47 -16.84
CA PHE A 222 -2.87 3.58 -17.66
C PHE A 222 -3.99 3.15 -18.61
N LEU A 223 -3.85 1.97 -19.24
CA LEU A 223 -4.89 1.41 -20.12
C LEU A 223 -6.19 1.05 -19.38
N SER A 224 -6.14 0.74 -18.08
CA SER A 224 -7.35 0.42 -17.31
C SER A 224 -7.97 1.62 -16.61
N LYS A 225 -7.22 2.71 -16.42
CA LYS A 225 -7.60 3.90 -15.64
C LYS A 225 -7.65 5.16 -16.50
N VAL A 226 -6.63 5.98 -16.45
CA VAL A 226 -6.63 7.33 -17.03
C VAL A 226 -6.94 7.36 -18.53
N LEU A 227 -6.45 6.40 -19.32
CA LEU A 227 -6.76 6.35 -20.75
C LEU A 227 -8.23 6.00 -21.06
N LYS A 228 -8.99 5.50 -20.07
CA LYS A 228 -10.46 5.35 -20.12
C LYS A 228 -11.20 6.53 -19.49
N ASN A 229 -10.50 7.61 -19.16
CA ASN A 229 -11.03 8.74 -18.42
C ASN A 229 -11.53 8.38 -17.00
N ASP A 230 -10.97 7.32 -16.39
CA ASP A 230 -11.18 6.93 -15.01
C ASP A 230 -9.99 7.38 -14.16
N ILE A 231 -10.17 8.44 -13.40
CA ILE A 231 -9.17 8.96 -12.45
C ILE A 231 -9.67 8.87 -11.00
N GLU A 232 -10.70 8.06 -10.75
CA GLU A 232 -11.14 7.76 -9.39
C GLU A 232 -10.02 6.97 -8.66
N PRO A 233 -9.76 7.27 -7.39
CA PRO A 233 -8.55 6.82 -6.72
C PRO A 233 -8.53 5.31 -6.46
N GLY A 234 -7.59 4.62 -7.10
CA GLY A 234 -7.10 3.31 -6.65
C GLY A 234 -5.88 3.48 -5.74
N PHE A 235 -5.02 4.47 -6.07
CA PHE A 235 -3.88 4.91 -5.29
C PHE A 235 -3.65 6.39 -5.61
N THR A 236 -3.78 7.26 -4.60
CA THR A 236 -3.79 8.71 -4.84
C THR A 236 -2.41 9.30 -5.12
N ILE A 237 -2.37 10.44 -5.82
CA ILE A 237 -1.15 11.24 -6.01
C ILE A 237 -0.52 11.62 -4.66
N ASP A 238 -1.30 11.95 -3.63
CA ASP A 238 -0.79 12.22 -2.28
C ASP A 238 -0.03 11.02 -1.69
N LEU A 239 -0.60 9.81 -1.80
CA LEU A 239 0.03 8.59 -1.32
C LEU A 239 1.27 8.23 -2.15
N ALA A 240 1.23 8.45 -3.45
CA ALA A 240 2.36 8.24 -4.34
C ALA A 240 3.54 9.18 -3.98
N HIS A 241 3.26 10.46 -3.73
CA HIS A 241 4.26 11.41 -3.24
C HIS A 241 4.89 10.95 -1.91
N LYS A 242 4.06 10.48 -0.96
CA LYS A 242 4.54 9.94 0.32
C LYS A 242 5.46 8.74 0.09
N ASP A 243 5.05 7.78 -0.72
CA ASP A 243 5.81 6.54 -0.95
C ASP A 243 7.14 6.81 -1.69
N MET A 244 7.17 7.78 -2.62
CA MET A 244 8.41 8.25 -3.22
C MET A 244 9.32 8.92 -2.17
N GLY A 245 8.74 9.68 -1.24
CA GLY A 245 9.46 10.28 -0.11
C GLY A 245 10.14 9.24 0.77
N LEU A 246 9.44 8.14 1.10
CA LEU A 246 10.01 7.01 1.85
C LEU A 246 11.21 6.38 1.12
N ALA A 247 11.14 6.25 -0.22
CA ALA A 247 12.24 5.72 -1.01
C ALA A 247 13.47 6.65 -0.96
N ILE A 248 13.28 7.96 -1.10
CA ILE A 248 14.35 8.97 -1.06
C ILE A 248 14.96 9.05 0.35
N GLU A 249 14.15 9.08 1.40
CA GLU A 249 14.61 9.04 2.78
C GLU A 249 15.45 7.80 3.07
N THR A 250 14.96 6.63 2.66
CA THR A 250 15.69 5.36 2.78
C THR A 250 17.02 5.43 2.03
N ALA A 251 17.02 5.88 0.78
CA ALA A 251 18.24 6.00 -0.01
C ALA A 251 19.28 6.94 0.64
N ASN A 252 18.82 8.08 1.17
CA ASN A 252 19.67 9.04 1.88
C ASN A 252 20.33 8.40 3.13
N SER A 253 19.59 7.59 3.90
CA SER A 253 20.13 6.91 5.09
C SER A 253 21.24 5.91 4.74
N PHE A 254 21.20 5.33 3.53
CA PHE A 254 22.24 4.44 2.99
C PHE A 254 23.23 5.14 2.06
N ARG A 255 23.19 6.48 1.92
CA ARG A 255 24.04 7.28 1.03
C ARG A 255 23.94 6.87 -0.44
N VAL A 256 22.75 6.45 -0.89
CA VAL A 256 22.46 6.13 -2.28
C VAL A 256 21.78 7.34 -2.95
N GLY A 257 22.36 7.85 -4.03
CA GLY A 257 21.74 8.94 -4.78
C GLY A 257 20.60 8.46 -5.65
N LEU A 258 19.41 9.09 -5.55
CA LEU A 258 18.25 8.85 -6.42
C LEU A 258 17.86 10.11 -7.19
N PRO A 259 18.67 10.59 -8.15
CA PRO A 259 18.36 11.84 -8.88
C PRO A 259 17.05 11.74 -9.68
N VAL A 260 16.75 10.61 -10.31
CA VAL A 260 15.45 10.35 -10.97
C VAL A 260 14.32 10.40 -9.96
N GLY A 261 14.47 9.74 -8.80
CA GLY A 261 13.46 9.74 -7.74
C GLY A 261 13.13 11.13 -7.22
N SER A 262 14.15 11.96 -7.01
CA SER A 262 13.98 13.35 -6.56
C SER A 262 13.24 14.20 -7.59
N SER A 263 13.54 14.04 -8.87
CA SER A 263 12.83 14.72 -9.96
C SER A 263 11.37 14.27 -10.03
N VAL A 264 11.12 12.98 -9.95
CA VAL A 264 9.77 12.41 -9.94
C VAL A 264 8.99 12.87 -8.73
N GLN A 265 9.57 12.88 -7.52
CA GLN A 265 8.91 13.38 -6.32
C GLN A 265 8.49 14.85 -6.47
N ALA A 266 9.34 15.68 -7.09
CA ALA A 266 9.02 17.09 -7.33
C ALA A 266 7.77 17.23 -8.23
N VAL A 267 7.62 16.40 -9.28
CA VAL A 267 6.43 16.40 -10.14
C VAL A 267 5.18 15.98 -9.37
N TYR A 268 5.26 14.88 -8.59
CA TYR A 268 4.15 14.50 -7.69
C TYR A 268 3.82 15.62 -6.71
N GLY A 269 4.84 16.32 -6.17
CA GLY A 269 4.69 17.47 -5.28
C GLY A 269 3.92 18.63 -5.93
N GLN A 270 4.18 18.91 -7.21
CA GLN A 270 3.46 19.92 -7.98
C GLN A 270 2.01 19.47 -8.25
N ALA A 271 1.81 18.24 -8.73
CA ALA A 271 0.48 17.71 -9.04
C ALA A 271 -0.44 17.65 -7.81
N ARG A 272 0.10 17.30 -6.62
CA ARG A 272 -0.66 17.25 -5.37
C ARG A 272 -1.04 18.61 -4.79
N SER A 273 -0.39 19.70 -5.20
CA SER A 273 -0.73 21.03 -4.73
C SER A 273 -2.06 21.56 -5.31
N GLY A 274 -2.64 20.88 -6.28
CA GLY A 274 -3.86 21.26 -6.98
C GLY A 274 -4.98 20.21 -6.94
N LYS A 275 -5.83 20.25 -7.94
CA LYS A 275 -7.04 19.39 -8.08
C LYS A 275 -6.74 17.89 -8.19
N PHE A 276 -5.50 17.50 -8.46
CA PHE A 276 -5.10 16.11 -8.67
C PHE A 276 -4.72 15.36 -7.38
N ALA A 277 -4.54 16.05 -6.25
CA ALA A 277 -4.07 15.46 -4.99
C ALA A 277 -4.76 14.14 -4.61
N LYS A 278 -6.09 14.11 -4.69
CA LYS A 278 -6.94 12.97 -4.33
C LYS A 278 -7.33 12.10 -5.52
N LYS A 279 -6.81 12.36 -6.71
CA LYS A 279 -7.03 11.54 -7.90
C LYS A 279 -6.06 10.38 -7.96
N ASP A 280 -6.40 9.36 -8.76
CA ASP A 280 -5.50 8.24 -9.02
C ASP A 280 -4.14 8.74 -9.56
N PHE A 281 -3.06 8.10 -9.18
CA PHE A 281 -1.72 8.55 -9.58
C PHE A 281 -1.48 8.50 -11.10
N SER A 282 -2.25 7.71 -11.84
CA SER A 282 -2.24 7.74 -13.31
C SER A 282 -2.71 9.08 -13.89
N ALA A 283 -3.45 9.90 -13.10
CA ALA A 283 -3.83 11.26 -13.49
C ALA A 283 -2.65 12.23 -13.65
N LEU A 284 -1.41 11.78 -13.37
CA LEU A 284 -0.20 12.49 -13.82
C LEU A 284 -0.19 12.74 -15.33
N LEU A 285 -0.82 11.88 -16.13
CA LEU A 285 -1.00 12.12 -17.56
C LEU A 285 -1.86 13.38 -17.81
N ASP A 286 -2.97 13.51 -17.10
CA ASP A 286 -3.85 14.67 -17.25
C ASP A 286 -3.14 15.95 -16.76
N TYR A 287 -2.40 15.86 -15.67
CA TYR A 287 -1.57 16.95 -15.17
C TYR A 287 -0.50 17.39 -16.17
N ALA A 288 0.25 16.43 -16.75
CA ALA A 288 1.28 16.73 -17.72
C ALA A 288 0.71 17.32 -19.04
N CYS A 289 -0.43 16.81 -19.49
CA CYS A 289 -1.14 17.34 -20.65
C CYS A 289 -1.67 18.76 -20.41
N GLU A 290 -2.17 19.07 -19.22
CA GLU A 290 -2.59 20.42 -18.84
C GLU A 290 -1.42 21.40 -18.92
N LEU A 291 -0.26 21.05 -18.38
CA LEU A 291 0.95 21.88 -18.48
C LEU A 291 1.46 22.05 -19.93
N ALA A 292 1.27 21.06 -20.77
CA ALA A 292 1.67 21.10 -22.17
C ALA A 292 0.62 21.72 -23.10
N GLU A 293 -0.53 22.16 -22.56
CA GLU A 293 -1.67 22.71 -23.32
C GLU A 293 -2.08 21.78 -24.47
N VAL A 294 -2.32 20.49 -24.14
CA VAL A 294 -2.87 19.49 -25.06
C VAL A 294 -3.97 18.68 -24.37
N ASP A 295 -4.92 18.19 -25.17
CA ASP A 295 -5.94 17.28 -24.65
C ASP A 295 -5.34 15.94 -24.29
N PRO A 296 -5.63 15.37 -23.10
CA PRO A 296 -5.12 14.06 -22.73
C PRO A 296 -5.60 12.96 -23.70
N PRO A 297 -4.71 12.06 -24.16
CA PRO A 297 -5.12 10.95 -25.00
C PRO A 297 -6.10 10.03 -24.28
N ARG A 298 -7.10 9.52 -25.03
CA ARG A 298 -8.11 8.60 -24.48
C ARG A 298 -8.36 7.46 -25.47
N ILE A 299 -8.63 6.28 -24.92
CA ILE A 299 -9.11 5.15 -25.72
C ILE A 299 -10.54 5.48 -26.16
N LYS A 300 -10.82 5.45 -27.45
CA LYS A 300 -12.18 5.59 -27.96
C LYS A 300 -13.02 4.43 -27.43
N LYS A 301 -14.18 4.73 -26.84
CA LYS A 301 -15.17 3.69 -26.51
C LYS A 301 -15.60 3.05 -27.84
N SER A 302 -15.30 1.77 -28.01
CA SER A 302 -15.83 0.95 -29.12
C SER A 302 -17.32 0.73 -28.94
#